data_5ce2a011e120908efc5dff0ea122e428
#
_entry.id   5ce2a011e120908efc5dff0ea122e428
#
_cell.length_a   1.000
_cell.length_b   1.000
_cell.length_c   1.000
_cell.angle_alpha   90.00
_cell.angle_beta   90.00
_cell.angle_gamma   90.00
#
_symmetry.space_group_name_H-M   'P 1'
#
loop_
_entity.id
_entity.type
_entity.pdbx_description
1 polymer ?
#
loop_
_entity_poly.entity_id
_entity_poly.type
_entity_poly.pdbx_seq_one_letter_code
_entity_poly.pdbx_strand_id
1 'polypeptide(L)'
;IARRQRQMCIRDSSFVRYKSRLPFDTCYRIEEDAQGVFWITSNKGLIRFDAEALSYYVFTTDDGLLNNQFNYSSLCKTEDGRIYAGSSDGFISFDPAKLEPYNGRFPIVLTDFMPYNKSIGAGSDSLQAPKSITHLDRIDLAPDENSFSVRVAAISYRSPNAAHMRYKLEGFDSEWHRVSNNTISYSNLPFRSYRL
;
A
#
# COMPACT_ATOMS: atom_id res chain seq x y z
N ILE A 1 -22.80 -3.05 21.63
CA ILE A 1 -21.35 -2.97 21.90
C ILE A 1 -21.06 -3.51 23.30
N ALA A 2 -21.76 -3.05 24.35
CA ALA A 2 -21.52 -3.50 25.72
C ALA A 2 -21.78 -5.01 25.96
N ARG A 3 -22.74 -5.65 25.27
CA ARG A 3 -23.03 -7.08 25.46
C ARG A 3 -21.96 -7.99 24.86
N ARG A 4 -21.40 -7.68 23.70
CA ARG A 4 -20.33 -8.48 23.08
C ARG A 4 -18.99 -8.31 23.82
N GLN A 5 -18.67 -7.09 24.28
CA GLN A 5 -17.53 -6.89 25.16
C GLN A 5 -17.63 -7.68 26.48
N ARG A 6 -18.81 -7.77 27.08
CA ARG A 6 -19.01 -8.61 28.28
C ARG A 6 -18.80 -10.11 28.00
N GLN A 7 -19.20 -10.62 26.83
CA GLN A 7 -18.96 -12.01 26.46
C GLN A 7 -17.48 -12.33 26.23
N MET A 8 -16.72 -11.43 25.62
CA MET A 8 -15.25 -11.57 25.51
C MET A 8 -14.55 -11.49 26.87
N CYS A 9 -15.00 -10.62 27.78
CA CYS A 9 -14.46 -10.53 29.14
C CYS A 9 -14.75 -11.75 30.03
N ILE A 10 -15.75 -12.56 29.71
CA ILE A 10 -16.15 -13.73 30.54
C ILE A 10 -15.44 -15.00 30.08
N ARG A 11 -14.99 -15.09 28.82
CA ARG A 11 -14.34 -16.30 28.29
C ARG A 11 -12.84 -16.37 28.52
N ASP A 12 -12.16 -15.24 28.42
CA ASP A 12 -10.70 -15.21 28.46
C ASP A 12 -10.24 -14.17 29.48
N SER A 13 -9.38 -14.59 30.40
CA SER A 13 -8.79 -13.75 31.46
C SER A 13 -7.73 -12.76 30.90
N SER A 14 -7.53 -12.70 29.59
CA SER A 14 -6.50 -11.89 28.95
C SER A 14 -7.07 -11.00 27.86
N PHE A 15 -6.48 -9.78 27.74
CA PHE A 15 -6.77 -8.84 26.66
C PHE A 15 -5.56 -8.71 25.76
N VAL A 16 -5.76 -8.88 24.47
CA VAL A 16 -4.73 -8.61 23.47
C VAL A 16 -5.03 -7.27 22.81
N ARG A 17 -4.06 -6.36 22.86
CA ARG A 17 -4.19 -5.03 22.26
C ARG A 17 -3.55 -5.00 20.89
N TYR A 18 -4.35 -4.76 19.85
CA TYR A 18 -3.90 -4.69 18.46
C TYR A 18 -3.64 -3.26 17.95
N LYS A 19 -3.60 -2.25 18.83
CA LYS A 19 -3.46 -0.83 18.45
C LYS A 19 -2.25 -0.55 17.55
N SER A 20 -1.13 -1.19 17.81
CA SER A 20 0.10 -1.05 17.00
C SER A 20 0.07 -1.85 15.69
N ARG A 21 -0.96 -2.67 15.47
CA ARG A 21 -1.12 -3.53 14.30
C ARG A 21 -2.16 -3.02 13.31
N LEU A 22 -3.04 -2.11 13.74
CA LEU A 22 -4.02 -1.47 12.87
C LEU A 22 -3.48 -0.14 12.34
N PRO A 23 -3.80 0.22 11.08
CA PRO A 23 -3.27 1.42 10.45
C PRO A 23 -3.88 2.72 10.95
N PHE A 24 -5.03 2.65 11.65
CA PHE A 24 -5.80 3.80 12.10
C PHE A 24 -6.29 3.64 13.53
N ASP A 25 -6.38 4.75 14.24
CA ASP A 25 -6.89 4.80 15.61
C ASP A 25 -8.43 4.83 15.71
N THR A 26 -9.12 5.16 14.60
CA THR A 26 -10.58 5.32 14.58
C THR A 26 -11.23 4.14 13.88
N CYS A 27 -11.82 3.25 14.67
CA CYS A 27 -12.62 2.12 14.20
C CYS A 27 -14.06 2.32 14.66
N TYR A 28 -15.03 2.17 13.74
CA TYR A 28 -16.44 2.43 14.04
C TYR A 28 -17.20 1.18 14.42
N ARG A 29 -17.08 0.13 13.62
CA ARG A 29 -17.73 -1.15 13.90
C ARG A 29 -16.90 -2.32 13.36
N ILE A 30 -17.09 -3.49 13.96
CA ILE A 30 -16.39 -4.72 13.64
C ILE A 30 -17.43 -5.82 13.44
N GLU A 31 -17.30 -6.58 12.36
CA GLU A 31 -18.00 -7.84 12.09
C GLU A 31 -17.00 -8.93 11.76
N GLU A 32 -17.27 -10.15 12.22
CA GLU A 32 -16.45 -11.32 11.96
C GLU A 32 -17.09 -12.15 10.86
N ASP A 33 -16.32 -12.56 9.84
CA ASP A 33 -16.82 -13.47 8.80
C ASP A 33 -16.79 -14.95 9.23
N ALA A 34 -17.12 -15.83 8.32
CA ALA A 34 -17.17 -17.27 8.59
C ALA A 34 -15.77 -17.90 8.73
N GLN A 35 -14.74 -17.22 8.26
CA GLN A 35 -13.33 -17.63 8.31
C GLN A 35 -12.60 -17.08 9.55
N GLY A 36 -13.27 -16.33 10.44
CA GLY A 36 -12.65 -15.71 11.60
C GLY A 36 -11.90 -14.40 11.30
N VAL A 37 -12.07 -13.87 10.09
CA VAL A 37 -11.46 -12.60 9.70
C VAL A 37 -12.37 -11.45 10.11
N PHE A 38 -11.78 -10.39 10.64
CA PHE A 38 -12.50 -9.21 11.09
C PHE A 38 -12.59 -8.15 10.00
N TRP A 39 -13.80 -7.66 9.76
CA TRP A 39 -14.09 -6.54 8.88
C TRP A 39 -14.43 -5.33 9.71
N ILE A 40 -13.64 -4.25 9.55
CA ILE A 40 -13.68 -3.08 10.43
C ILE A 40 -13.89 -1.83 9.58
N THR A 41 -14.97 -1.12 9.85
CA THR A 41 -15.19 0.20 9.23
C THR A 41 -14.43 1.29 9.96
N SER A 42 -13.87 2.23 9.18
CA SER A 42 -13.08 3.35 9.71
C SER A 42 -13.40 4.67 8.96
N ASN A 43 -12.71 5.72 9.32
CA ASN A 43 -12.75 7.00 8.59
C ASN A 43 -11.79 7.06 7.38
N LYS A 44 -11.04 5.98 7.11
CA LYS A 44 -10.04 5.94 6.03
C LYS A 44 -10.10 4.65 5.20
N GLY A 45 -11.22 3.95 5.25
CA GLY A 45 -11.46 2.74 4.48
C GLY A 45 -12.04 1.59 5.28
N LEU A 46 -12.23 0.46 4.60
CA LEU A 46 -12.67 -0.80 5.16
C LEU A 46 -11.44 -1.68 5.43
N ILE A 47 -11.25 -2.06 6.67
CA ILE A 47 -10.10 -2.88 7.07
C ILE A 47 -10.53 -4.35 7.11
N ARG A 48 -9.80 -5.21 6.41
CA ARG A 48 -9.80 -6.65 6.59
C ARG A 48 -8.64 -6.99 7.53
N PHE A 49 -8.92 -7.53 8.69
CA PHE A 49 -7.93 -7.88 9.70
C PHE A 49 -7.98 -9.36 10.03
N ASP A 50 -6.87 -10.04 9.80
CA ASP A 50 -6.64 -11.41 10.19
C ASP A 50 -5.88 -11.42 11.52
N ALA A 51 -6.55 -11.86 12.58
CA ALA A 51 -5.98 -11.86 13.92
C ALA A 51 -4.99 -13.02 14.14
N GLU A 52 -5.10 -14.11 13.38
CA GLU A 52 -4.17 -15.24 13.46
C GLU A 52 -2.86 -14.92 12.75
N ALA A 53 -2.96 -14.43 11.51
CA ALA A 53 -1.79 -14.02 10.73
C ALA A 53 -1.21 -12.67 11.19
N LEU A 54 -1.89 -11.94 12.08
CA LEU A 54 -1.56 -10.56 12.50
C LEU A 54 -1.35 -9.61 11.31
N SER A 55 -2.13 -9.80 10.26
CA SER A 55 -2.05 -9.06 9.02
C SER A 55 -3.33 -8.27 8.76
N TYR A 56 -3.21 -7.16 8.06
CA TYR A 56 -4.36 -6.38 7.64
C TYR A 56 -4.23 -5.89 6.21
N TYR A 57 -5.37 -5.64 5.58
CA TYR A 57 -5.48 -4.92 4.32
C TYR A 57 -6.55 -3.84 4.45
N VAL A 58 -6.30 -2.67 3.85
CA VAL A 58 -7.25 -1.55 3.86
C VAL A 58 -7.78 -1.37 2.45
N PHE A 59 -9.06 -1.60 2.27
CA PHE A 59 -9.77 -1.27 1.04
C PHE A 59 -10.13 0.22 1.08
N THR A 60 -9.90 0.89 -0.04
CA THR A 60 -10.15 2.31 -0.23
C THR A 60 -10.90 2.58 -1.54
N THR A 61 -11.13 3.83 -1.88
CA THR A 61 -11.67 4.23 -3.19
C THR A 61 -10.80 3.75 -4.34
N ASP A 62 -9.51 3.56 -4.13
CA ASP A 62 -8.60 2.98 -5.12
C ASP A 62 -8.90 1.50 -5.41
N ASP A 63 -9.53 0.79 -4.47
CA ASP A 63 -9.99 -0.59 -4.61
C ASP A 63 -11.45 -0.68 -5.07
N GLY A 64 -12.09 0.46 -5.34
CA GLY A 64 -13.46 0.53 -5.84
C GLY A 64 -14.53 0.80 -4.78
N LEU A 65 -14.16 1.22 -3.57
CA LEU A 65 -15.13 1.73 -2.61
C LEU A 65 -15.72 3.07 -3.10
N LEU A 66 -16.99 3.31 -2.77
CA LEU A 66 -17.65 4.58 -3.08
C LEU A 66 -17.04 5.75 -2.31
N ASN A 67 -16.67 5.50 -1.03
CA ASN A 67 -16.07 6.47 -0.14
C ASN A 67 -15.18 5.76 0.89
N ASN A 68 -14.14 6.44 1.35
CA ASN A 68 -13.26 5.92 2.41
C ASN A 68 -13.84 6.13 3.80
N GLN A 69 -14.79 7.06 3.96
CA GLN A 69 -15.37 7.38 5.25
C GLN A 69 -16.70 6.64 5.45
N PHE A 70 -16.69 5.71 6.39
CA PHE A 70 -17.89 4.99 6.79
C PHE A 70 -18.64 5.71 7.92
N ASN A 71 -19.94 5.46 7.99
CA ASN A 71 -20.77 5.99 9.07
C ASN A 71 -20.62 5.17 10.34
N TYR A 72 -20.76 5.83 11.48
CA TYR A 72 -20.74 5.18 12.77
C TYR A 72 -21.86 4.14 12.87
N SER A 73 -21.54 2.93 13.35
CA SER A 73 -22.50 1.81 13.54
C SER A 73 -23.20 1.28 12.29
N SER A 74 -22.71 1.60 11.09
CA SER A 74 -23.33 1.22 9.81
C SER A 74 -22.68 -0.02 9.16
N LEU A 75 -22.35 -1.02 9.93
CA LEU A 75 -21.85 -2.31 9.45
C LEU A 75 -22.73 -3.41 9.99
N CYS A 76 -23.17 -4.33 9.13
CA CYS A 76 -23.91 -5.52 9.54
C CYS A 76 -23.58 -6.71 8.65
N LYS A 77 -23.64 -7.90 9.24
CA LYS A 77 -23.56 -9.18 8.53
C LYS A 77 -24.93 -9.83 8.52
N THR A 78 -25.37 -10.27 7.36
CA THR A 78 -26.62 -11.00 7.17
C THR A 78 -26.45 -12.50 7.41
N GLU A 79 -27.54 -13.26 7.49
CA GLU A 79 -27.51 -14.70 7.74
C GLU A 79 -26.82 -15.49 6.62
N ASP A 80 -26.91 -15.01 5.38
CA ASP A 80 -26.21 -15.56 4.23
C ASP A 80 -24.71 -15.25 4.18
N GLY A 81 -24.19 -14.54 5.19
CA GLY A 81 -22.78 -14.21 5.33
C GLY A 81 -22.33 -12.94 4.62
N ARG A 82 -23.20 -12.26 3.86
CA ARG A 82 -22.88 -10.98 3.22
C ARG A 82 -22.70 -9.88 4.25
N ILE A 83 -21.80 -8.96 3.97
CA ILE A 83 -21.56 -7.78 4.79
C ILE A 83 -22.04 -6.54 4.05
N TYR A 84 -22.74 -5.67 4.79
CA TYR A 84 -23.22 -4.38 4.35
C TYR A 84 -22.56 -3.29 5.18
N ALA A 85 -21.98 -2.29 4.53
CA ALA A 85 -21.34 -1.16 5.18
C ALA A 85 -21.81 0.16 4.58
N GLY A 86 -22.31 1.06 5.42
CA GLY A 86 -22.85 2.37 5.01
C GLY A 86 -21.81 3.49 5.12
N SER A 87 -21.82 4.38 4.15
CA SER A 87 -21.04 5.60 4.11
C SER A 87 -21.94 6.82 3.86
N SER A 88 -21.40 8.03 3.79
CA SER A 88 -22.15 9.24 3.46
C SER A 88 -22.75 9.20 2.05
N ASP A 89 -22.12 8.50 1.12
CA ASP A 89 -22.48 8.47 -0.30
C ASP A 89 -23.30 7.24 -0.71
N GLY A 90 -23.71 6.44 0.28
CA GLY A 90 -24.49 5.24 0.07
C GLY A 90 -23.98 4.05 0.89
N PHE A 91 -24.19 2.85 0.40
CA PHE A 91 -23.71 1.64 1.06
C PHE A 91 -23.04 0.69 0.07
N ILE A 92 -22.14 -0.13 0.59
CA ILE A 92 -21.54 -1.24 -0.14
C ILE A 92 -22.07 -2.56 0.41
N SER A 93 -22.14 -3.56 -0.44
CA SER A 93 -22.47 -4.94 -0.07
C SER A 93 -21.48 -5.88 -0.73
N PHE A 94 -20.89 -6.77 0.04
CA PHE A 94 -19.92 -7.72 -0.46
C PHE A 94 -20.02 -9.07 0.22
N ASP A 95 -19.50 -10.10 -0.46
CA ASP A 95 -19.31 -11.42 0.07
C ASP A 95 -17.84 -11.52 0.54
N PRO A 96 -17.59 -11.67 1.86
CA PRO A 96 -16.23 -11.75 2.40
C PRO A 96 -15.37 -12.84 1.76
N ALA A 97 -15.99 -13.96 1.39
CA ALA A 97 -15.28 -15.10 0.79
C ALA A 97 -14.75 -14.79 -0.64
N LYS A 98 -15.33 -13.79 -1.31
CA LYS A 98 -14.93 -13.36 -2.67
C LYS A 98 -14.07 -12.11 -2.69
N LEU A 99 -13.96 -11.42 -1.55
CA LEU A 99 -13.21 -10.17 -1.45
C LEU A 99 -11.82 -10.45 -0.88
N GLU A 100 -10.91 -10.86 -1.75
CA GLU A 100 -9.52 -11.08 -1.39
C GLU A 100 -8.67 -9.83 -1.63
N PRO A 101 -7.74 -9.52 -0.70
CA PRO A 101 -6.72 -8.52 -0.94
C PRO A 101 -5.90 -8.90 -2.19
N TYR A 102 -5.59 -7.91 -3.00
CA TYR A 102 -4.69 -8.16 -4.11
C TYR A 102 -3.26 -8.36 -3.62
N ASN A 103 -2.79 -9.60 -3.64
CA ASN A 103 -1.43 -10.00 -3.26
C ASN A 103 -0.51 -10.17 -4.49
N GLY A 104 -0.94 -9.72 -5.66
CA GLY A 104 -0.16 -9.81 -6.89
C GLY A 104 1.08 -8.93 -6.84
N ARG A 105 2.17 -9.43 -7.43
CA ARG A 105 3.35 -8.61 -7.70
C ARG A 105 3.07 -7.75 -8.93
N PHE A 106 3.28 -6.46 -8.79
CA PHE A 106 3.20 -5.53 -9.92
C PHE A 106 4.57 -5.48 -10.61
N PRO A 107 4.62 -5.52 -11.95
CA PRO A 107 5.82 -5.15 -12.66
C PRO A 107 6.21 -3.71 -12.30
N ILE A 108 7.43 -3.52 -11.85
CA ILE A 108 7.99 -2.20 -11.59
C ILE A 108 8.88 -1.85 -12.76
N VAL A 109 8.69 -0.66 -13.30
CA VAL A 109 9.51 -0.14 -14.40
C VAL A 109 10.14 1.18 -13.99
N LEU A 110 11.38 1.38 -14.41
CA LEU A 110 12.05 2.66 -14.33
C LEU A 110 11.60 3.48 -15.54
N THR A 111 10.96 4.61 -15.30
CA THR A 111 10.39 5.42 -16.39
C THR A 111 11.30 6.58 -16.78
N ASP A 112 12.11 7.07 -15.85
CA ASP A 112 13.02 8.16 -16.11
C ASP A 112 14.23 8.12 -15.18
N PHE A 113 15.37 8.63 -15.63
CA PHE A 113 16.56 8.83 -14.84
C PHE A 113 17.06 10.27 -15.03
N MET A 114 17.30 10.98 -13.96
CA MET A 114 17.61 12.40 -13.96
C MET A 114 18.90 12.66 -13.17
N PRO A 115 20.08 12.61 -13.80
CA PRO A 115 21.29 13.13 -13.17
C PRO A 115 21.17 14.66 -13.07
N TYR A 116 21.46 15.24 -11.92
CA TYR A 116 21.37 16.70 -11.67
C TYR A 116 20.06 17.34 -12.16
N ASN A 117 18.92 16.67 -11.97
CA ASN A 117 17.61 17.14 -12.42
C ASN A 117 17.46 17.32 -13.95
N LYS A 118 18.33 16.73 -14.76
CA LYS A 118 18.16 16.64 -16.21
C LYS A 118 17.56 15.28 -16.55
N SER A 119 16.43 15.26 -17.24
CA SER A 119 15.80 14.01 -17.68
C SER A 119 16.60 13.36 -18.82
N ILE A 120 16.89 12.06 -18.67
CA ILE A 120 17.44 11.20 -19.74
C ILE A 120 16.31 10.29 -20.21
N GLY A 121 15.18 10.87 -20.58
CA GLY A 121 14.02 10.15 -21.12
C GLY A 121 14.05 10.01 -22.63
N ALA A 122 13.14 9.24 -23.18
CA ALA A 122 12.94 9.13 -24.62
C ALA A 122 12.60 10.52 -25.19
N GLY A 123 13.54 11.13 -25.91
CA GLY A 123 13.38 12.45 -26.52
C GLY A 123 14.31 13.55 -25.97
N SER A 124 15.20 13.26 -25.02
CA SER A 124 16.25 14.22 -24.66
C SER A 124 17.35 14.24 -25.75
N ASP A 125 17.67 15.43 -26.24
CA ASP A 125 18.74 15.68 -27.24
C ASP A 125 20.17 15.38 -26.72
N SER A 126 20.31 14.75 -25.57
CA SER A 126 21.61 14.29 -25.10
C SER A 126 22.02 13.05 -25.88
N LEU A 127 22.96 13.23 -26.76
CA LEU A 127 23.52 12.29 -27.75
C LEU A 127 24.02 10.93 -27.22
N GLN A 128 23.70 10.52 -25.99
CA GLN A 128 24.22 9.30 -25.36
C GLN A 128 23.18 8.34 -24.77
N ALA A 129 21.87 8.56 -24.91
CA ALA A 129 20.87 7.60 -24.47
C ALA A 129 20.02 7.08 -25.65
N PRO A 130 20.52 6.15 -26.47
CA PRO A 130 19.78 5.63 -27.63
C PRO A 130 18.67 4.65 -27.27
N LYS A 131 18.46 4.33 -25.99
CA LYS A 131 17.44 3.38 -25.54
C LYS A 131 16.66 3.94 -24.35
N SER A 132 15.38 3.64 -24.30
CA SER A 132 14.57 3.90 -23.11
C SER A 132 15.25 3.29 -21.87
N ILE A 133 15.28 4.04 -20.78
CA ILE A 133 15.84 3.58 -19.49
C ILE A 133 15.28 2.23 -19.04
N THR A 134 14.06 1.88 -19.45
CA THR A 134 13.41 0.60 -19.19
C THR A 134 14.19 -0.62 -19.66
N HIS A 135 15.16 -0.45 -20.55
CA HIS A 135 15.98 -1.51 -21.13
C HIS A 135 17.45 -1.41 -20.79
N LEU A 136 17.82 -0.53 -19.86
CA LEU A 136 19.20 -0.37 -19.40
C LEU A 136 19.40 -1.18 -18.12
N ASP A 137 20.36 -2.10 -18.16
CA ASP A 137 20.78 -2.88 -16.97
C ASP A 137 21.83 -2.11 -16.13
N ARG A 138 22.45 -1.10 -16.72
CA ARG A 138 23.52 -0.34 -16.07
C ARG A 138 23.55 1.10 -16.59
N ILE A 139 23.80 2.03 -15.68
CA ILE A 139 24.04 3.45 -15.96
C ILE A 139 25.39 3.80 -15.36
N ASP A 140 26.30 4.30 -16.18
CA ASP A 140 27.59 4.83 -15.74
C ASP A 140 27.49 6.35 -15.63
N LEU A 141 27.82 6.89 -14.46
CA LEU A 141 27.80 8.32 -14.16
C LEU A 141 29.20 8.88 -14.13
N ALA A 142 29.36 10.13 -14.55
CA ALA A 142 30.62 10.83 -14.42
C ALA A 142 30.94 11.09 -12.92
N PRO A 143 32.22 11.30 -12.56
CA PRO A 143 32.62 11.51 -11.16
C PRO A 143 31.94 12.68 -10.47
N ASP A 144 31.54 13.69 -11.24
CA ASP A 144 30.82 14.88 -10.79
C ASP A 144 29.30 14.69 -10.76
N GLU A 145 28.76 13.59 -11.32
CA GLU A 145 27.35 13.23 -11.33
C GLU A 145 26.99 12.35 -10.15
N ASN A 146 27.25 12.81 -8.93
CA ASN A 146 27.04 12.06 -7.68
C ASN A 146 25.63 12.20 -7.10
N SER A 147 24.74 12.84 -7.80
CA SER A 147 23.36 13.08 -7.40
C SER A 147 22.41 12.78 -8.55
N PHE A 148 21.36 12.02 -8.30
CA PHE A 148 20.38 11.67 -9.34
C PHE A 148 19.00 11.42 -8.73
N SER A 149 18.00 11.44 -9.59
CA SER A 149 16.66 10.99 -9.28
C SER A 149 16.20 9.94 -10.29
N VAL A 150 15.47 8.97 -9.82
CA VAL A 150 14.87 7.91 -10.64
C VAL A 150 13.36 7.97 -10.47
N ARG A 151 12.63 7.99 -11.58
CA ARG A 151 11.19 7.86 -11.55
C ARG A 151 10.81 6.39 -11.79
N VAL A 152 9.95 5.88 -10.93
CA VAL A 152 9.50 4.49 -10.96
C VAL A 152 7.99 4.45 -11.12
N ALA A 153 7.49 3.43 -11.82
CA ALA A 153 6.07 3.17 -11.92
C ALA A 153 5.79 1.69 -11.67
N ALA A 154 4.78 1.39 -10.86
CA ALA A 154 4.22 0.07 -10.77
C ALA A 154 3.08 -0.04 -11.80
N ILE A 155 3.14 -1.04 -12.67
CA ILE A 155 2.10 -1.27 -13.65
C ILE A 155 0.99 -2.07 -13.00
N SER A 156 -0.10 -1.40 -12.66
CA SER A 156 -1.30 -2.01 -12.12
C SER A 156 -2.53 -1.49 -12.86
N TYR A 157 -3.26 -2.40 -13.48
CA TYR A 157 -4.54 -2.09 -14.13
C TYR A 157 -5.74 -2.19 -13.18
N ARG A 158 -5.54 -2.79 -12.00
CA ARG A 158 -6.60 -3.04 -11.04
C ARG A 158 -6.67 -1.96 -9.96
N SER A 159 -5.54 -1.49 -9.50
CA SER A 159 -5.45 -0.47 -8.44
C SER A 159 -4.17 0.35 -8.63
N PRO A 160 -4.20 1.42 -9.43
CA PRO A 160 -3.00 2.20 -9.76
C PRO A 160 -2.31 2.82 -8.55
N ASN A 161 -3.07 3.16 -7.51
CA ASN A 161 -2.55 3.84 -6.32
C ASN A 161 -2.22 2.89 -5.15
N ALA A 162 -2.61 1.60 -5.23
CA ALA A 162 -2.39 0.63 -4.14
C ALA A 162 -0.99 0.03 -4.13
N ALA A 163 -0.16 0.30 -5.11
CA ALA A 163 1.19 -0.23 -5.18
C ALA A 163 2.10 0.46 -4.17
N HIS A 164 2.36 -0.20 -3.04
CA HIS A 164 3.35 0.24 -2.07
C HIS A 164 4.74 -0.22 -2.47
N MET A 165 5.48 0.63 -3.15
CA MET A 165 6.86 0.37 -3.55
C MET A 165 7.84 0.70 -2.43
N ARG A 166 8.87 -0.12 -2.29
CA ARG A 166 10.03 0.15 -1.45
C ARG A 166 11.28 0.05 -2.30
N TYR A 167 12.30 0.78 -1.90
CA TYR A 167 13.58 0.78 -2.56
C TYR A 167 14.72 0.72 -1.56
N LYS A 168 15.86 0.25 -2.01
CA LYS A 168 17.10 0.22 -1.26
C LYS A 168 18.27 0.29 -2.24
N LEU A 169 19.17 1.24 -2.04
CA LEU A 169 20.42 1.31 -2.78
C LEU A 169 21.47 0.48 -2.06
N GLU A 170 21.73 -0.71 -2.55
CA GLU A 170 22.73 -1.60 -1.98
C GLU A 170 24.12 -0.96 -2.03
N GLY A 171 24.80 -0.98 -0.88
CA GLY A 171 26.10 -0.32 -0.70
C GLY A 171 25.99 1.11 -0.14
N PHE A 172 24.77 1.66 0.01
CA PHE A 172 24.54 2.96 0.62
C PHE A 172 23.51 2.90 1.74
N ASP A 173 22.30 2.35 1.46
CA ASP A 173 21.23 2.28 2.43
C ASP A 173 21.39 1.06 3.38
N SER A 174 21.13 1.26 4.66
CA SER A 174 21.02 0.18 5.66
C SER A 174 19.64 -0.48 5.63
N GLU A 175 18.58 0.28 5.36
CA GLU A 175 17.17 -0.13 5.45
C GLU A 175 16.41 0.10 4.14
N TRP A 176 15.23 -0.51 4.06
CA TRP A 176 14.30 -0.29 2.96
C TRP A 176 13.52 1.01 3.17
N HIS A 177 13.52 1.87 2.18
CA HIS A 177 12.77 3.12 2.14
C HIS A 177 11.48 2.97 1.34
N ARG A 178 10.45 3.74 1.69
CA ARG A 178 9.20 3.79 0.92
C ARG A 178 9.34 4.80 -0.20
N VAL A 179 8.89 4.43 -1.40
CA VAL A 179 8.82 5.37 -2.53
C VAL A 179 7.74 6.41 -2.25
N SER A 180 8.09 7.68 -2.39
CA SER A 180 7.16 8.80 -2.29
C SER A 180 7.06 9.49 -3.65
N ASN A 181 5.85 9.82 -4.09
CA ASN A 181 5.60 10.50 -5.36
C ASN A 181 6.26 9.84 -6.59
N ASN A 182 6.37 8.51 -6.57
CA ASN A 182 6.97 7.72 -7.65
C ASN A 182 8.42 8.14 -8.00
N THR A 183 9.10 8.79 -7.07
CA THR A 183 10.46 9.29 -7.29
C THR A 183 11.39 8.84 -6.18
N ILE A 184 12.56 8.36 -6.55
CA ILE A 184 13.67 7.98 -5.68
C ILE A 184 14.79 8.98 -5.96
N SER A 185 15.32 9.64 -4.94
CA SER A 185 16.38 10.62 -5.10
C SER A 185 17.54 10.34 -4.17
N TYR A 186 18.73 10.44 -4.72
CA TYR A 186 19.98 10.35 -3.98
C TYR A 186 20.85 11.55 -4.28
N SER A 187 21.56 12.01 -3.27
CA SER A 187 22.49 13.13 -3.39
C SER A 187 23.82 12.80 -2.72
N ASN A 188 24.90 13.34 -3.32
CA ASN A 188 26.25 13.25 -2.78
C ASN A 188 26.70 11.79 -2.49
N LEU A 189 26.45 10.89 -3.43
CA LEU A 189 26.87 9.50 -3.32
C LEU A 189 28.41 9.38 -3.44
N PRO A 190 29.05 8.58 -2.58
CA PRO A 190 30.45 8.21 -2.76
C PRO A 190 30.70 7.48 -4.08
N PHE A 191 31.89 7.67 -4.65
CA PHE A 191 32.24 7.03 -5.92
C PHE A 191 32.43 5.52 -5.75
N ARG A 192 31.45 4.75 -6.18
CA ARG A 192 31.46 3.27 -6.22
C ARG A 192 30.29 2.73 -7.06
N SER A 193 30.25 1.40 -7.22
CA SER A 193 29.12 0.73 -7.85
C SER A 193 28.00 0.48 -6.82
N TYR A 194 26.77 0.71 -7.26
CA TYR A 194 25.56 0.51 -6.47
C TYR A 194 24.56 -0.34 -7.23
N ARG A 195 23.61 -0.93 -6.52
CA ARG A 195 22.44 -1.62 -7.08
C ARG A 195 21.18 -1.07 -6.42
N LEU A 196 20.24 -0.63 -7.24
CA LEU A 196 18.92 -0.17 -6.79
C LEU A 196 17.91 -1.31 -6.86
#